data_6353e665e25ee11890b4b0ed2d531097
#
_entry.id   6353e665e25ee11890b4b0ed2d531097
#
_cell.length_a   1.000
_cell.length_b   1.000
_cell.length_c   1.000
_cell.angle_alpha   90.00
_cell.angle_beta   90.00
_cell.angle_gamma   90.00
#
_symmetry.space_group_name_H-M   'P 1'
#
loop_
_entity.id
_entity.type
_entity.pdbx_description
1 polymer ?
#
loop_
_entity_poly.entity_id
_entity_poly.type
_entity_poly.pdbx_seq_one_letter_code
_entity_poly.pdbx_strand_id
1 'polypeptide(L)'
;GINTDEVAEPNAFAVDAAIAAFTKGADWLDALRAYIYGNKQYAVQYVKEQIPEVEILPSEATYLLWIYCKDLPGNSHEIAHRIRKKTGLFLSAGSGFSGDGDRFLRLNIACPRALLKDGMERLKRGVESLCE
;
A
#
# COMPACT_ATOMS: atom_id res chain seq x y z
N GLY A 1 15.75 12.67 20.28
CA GLY A 1 17.06 12.50 19.69
C GLY A 1 17.13 11.21 18.92
N ILE A 2 17.91 11.17 17.86
CA ILE A 2 18.17 9.92 17.11
C ILE A 2 18.94 9.00 18.05
N ASN A 3 18.47 7.77 18.24
CA ASN A 3 19.20 6.76 19.00
C ASN A 3 20.45 6.36 18.20
N THR A 4 21.59 6.85 18.60
CA THR A 4 22.87 6.61 17.90
C THR A 4 23.38 5.19 18.08
N ASP A 5 22.85 4.42 19.01
CA ASP A 5 23.26 3.04 19.27
C ASP A 5 22.68 2.04 18.25
N GLU A 6 21.66 2.45 17.49
CA GLU A 6 21.04 1.65 16.43
C GLU A 6 21.43 2.08 15.01
N VAL A 7 22.31 3.07 14.85
CA VAL A 7 22.77 3.52 13.54
C VAL A 7 23.82 2.54 13.04
N ALA A 8 23.40 1.60 12.18
CA ALA A 8 24.33 0.76 11.44
C ALA A 8 25.23 1.64 10.55
N GLU A 9 26.51 1.46 10.63
CA GLU A 9 27.45 2.13 9.73
C GLU A 9 27.12 1.75 8.27
N PRO A 10 27.06 2.72 7.34
CA PRO A 10 26.80 2.42 5.94
C PRO A 10 27.95 1.57 5.38
N ASN A 11 27.60 0.50 4.65
CA ASN A 11 28.61 -0.28 3.96
C ASN A 11 29.26 0.54 2.82
N ALA A 12 30.43 0.12 2.33
CA ALA A 12 31.19 0.86 1.33
C ALA A 12 30.37 1.15 0.04
N PHE A 13 29.50 0.24 -0.40
CA PHE A 13 28.68 0.44 -1.58
C PHE A 13 27.50 1.39 -1.34
N ALA A 14 27.05 1.58 -0.10
CA ALA A 14 25.91 2.45 0.20
C ALA A 14 26.21 3.92 -0.14
N VAL A 15 27.43 4.37 0.06
CA VAL A 15 27.85 5.73 -0.25
C VAL A 15 27.85 5.97 -1.76
N ASP A 16 28.48 5.07 -2.53
CA ASP A 16 28.52 5.17 -4.00
C ASP A 16 27.11 5.05 -4.61
N ALA A 17 26.28 4.16 -4.09
CA ALA A 17 24.90 4.02 -4.52
C ALA A 17 24.08 5.29 -4.24
N ALA A 18 24.23 5.90 -3.06
CA ALA A 18 23.56 7.14 -2.73
C ALA A 18 24.00 8.30 -3.65
N ILE A 19 25.33 8.45 -3.87
CA ILE A 19 25.86 9.46 -4.79
C ILE A 19 25.27 9.25 -6.20
N ALA A 20 25.28 8.02 -6.72
CA ALA A 20 24.72 7.72 -8.04
C ALA A 20 23.21 8.00 -8.12
N ALA A 21 22.45 7.63 -7.11
CA ALA A 21 21.01 7.89 -7.07
C ALA A 21 20.69 9.38 -7.10
N PHE A 22 21.37 10.19 -6.28
CA PHE A 22 21.13 11.63 -6.20
C PHE A 22 21.70 12.44 -7.37
N THR A 23 22.73 11.93 -8.06
CA THR A 23 23.35 12.67 -9.17
C THR A 23 22.89 12.22 -10.55
N LYS A 24 22.43 10.97 -10.71
CA LYS A 24 22.09 10.37 -12.01
C LYS A 24 20.69 9.75 -12.06
N GLY A 25 19.96 9.72 -10.94
CA GLY A 25 18.69 9.00 -10.83
C GLY A 25 17.43 9.81 -11.18
N ALA A 26 17.55 11.08 -11.55
CA ALA A 26 16.39 11.99 -11.73
C ALA A 26 15.38 11.47 -12.76
N ASP A 27 15.82 11.15 -13.96
CA ASP A 27 14.94 10.69 -15.05
C ASP A 27 14.23 9.38 -14.69
N TRP A 28 14.95 8.46 -14.06
CA TRP A 28 14.39 7.21 -13.57
C TRP A 28 13.31 7.45 -12.50
N LEU A 29 13.60 8.36 -11.57
CA LEU A 29 12.67 8.70 -10.49
C LEU A 29 11.38 9.34 -11.05
N ASP A 30 11.50 10.23 -12.01
CA ASP A 30 10.34 10.89 -12.63
C ASP A 30 9.47 9.87 -13.41
N ALA A 31 10.09 8.96 -14.14
CA ALA A 31 9.38 7.86 -14.80
C ALA A 31 8.67 6.95 -13.79
N LEU A 32 9.35 6.61 -12.68
CA LEU A 32 8.76 5.81 -11.60
C LEU A 32 7.57 6.53 -10.94
N ARG A 33 7.70 7.81 -10.65
CA ARG A 33 6.62 8.62 -10.06
C ARG A 33 5.39 8.65 -10.97
N ALA A 34 5.58 8.86 -12.26
CA ALA A 34 4.50 8.83 -13.25
C ALA A 34 3.81 7.44 -13.29
N TYR A 35 4.59 6.37 -13.24
CA TYR A 35 4.08 5.00 -13.21
C TYR A 35 3.25 4.71 -11.95
N ILE A 36 3.77 5.07 -10.77
CA ILE A 36 3.08 4.90 -9.48
C ILE A 36 1.81 5.74 -9.44
N TYR A 37 1.85 6.96 -9.95
CA TYR A 37 0.66 7.81 -10.05
C TYR A 37 -0.45 7.15 -10.89
N GLY A 38 -0.09 6.56 -12.04
CA GLY A 38 -1.03 5.78 -12.83
C GLY A 38 -1.58 4.55 -12.10
N ASN A 39 -0.76 3.87 -11.28
CA ASN A 39 -1.22 2.78 -10.42
C ASN A 39 -2.24 3.26 -9.39
N LYS A 40 -1.97 4.41 -8.78
CA LYS A 40 -2.88 5.04 -7.81
C LYS A 40 -4.23 5.37 -8.43
N GLN A 41 -4.22 6.05 -9.59
CA GLN A 41 -5.46 6.37 -10.29
C GLN A 41 -6.29 5.12 -10.60
N TYR A 42 -5.63 4.06 -11.09
CA TYR A 42 -6.30 2.78 -11.35
C TYR A 42 -6.93 2.19 -10.08
N ALA A 43 -6.17 2.13 -8.97
CA ALA A 43 -6.67 1.55 -7.73
C ALA A 43 -7.87 2.34 -7.16
N VAL A 44 -7.78 3.67 -7.15
CA VAL A 44 -8.86 4.55 -6.68
C VAL A 44 -10.12 4.37 -7.52
N GLN A 45 -9.98 4.38 -8.84
CA GLN A 45 -11.12 4.19 -9.74
C GLN A 45 -11.75 2.81 -9.58
N TYR A 46 -10.92 1.76 -9.52
CA TYR A 46 -11.39 0.39 -9.34
C TYR A 46 -12.19 0.22 -8.04
N VAL A 47 -11.67 0.72 -6.91
CA VAL A 47 -12.38 0.65 -5.62
C VAL A 47 -13.70 1.39 -5.69
N LYS A 48 -13.70 2.61 -6.22
CA LYS A 48 -14.91 3.42 -6.36
C LYS A 48 -16.02 2.72 -7.16
N GLU A 49 -15.64 1.99 -8.22
CA GLU A 49 -16.61 1.35 -9.13
C GLU A 49 -17.00 -0.06 -8.71
N GLN A 50 -16.08 -0.79 -8.07
CA GLN A 50 -16.23 -2.24 -7.89
C GLN A 50 -16.31 -2.70 -6.44
N ILE A 51 -15.96 -1.84 -5.47
CA ILE A 51 -15.90 -2.22 -4.04
C ILE A 51 -16.46 -1.08 -3.17
N PRO A 52 -17.77 -0.81 -3.23
CA PRO A 52 -18.38 0.33 -2.53
C PRO A 52 -18.31 0.27 -1.00
N GLU A 53 -18.01 -0.90 -0.43
CA GLU A 53 -17.89 -1.14 1.02
C GLU A 53 -16.63 -0.54 1.63
N VAL A 54 -15.67 -0.15 0.79
CA VAL A 54 -14.41 0.46 1.23
C VAL A 54 -14.13 1.73 0.45
N GLU A 55 -13.21 2.55 0.97
CA GLU A 55 -12.80 3.80 0.33
C GLU A 55 -11.27 3.97 0.42
N ILE A 56 -10.63 4.37 -0.67
CA ILE A 56 -9.23 4.80 -0.63
C ILE A 56 -9.16 6.27 -0.25
N LEU A 57 -8.48 6.56 0.86
CA LEU A 57 -8.30 7.94 1.31
C LEU A 57 -7.42 8.73 0.34
N PRO A 58 -7.74 10.02 0.12
CA PRO A 58 -6.86 10.92 -0.63
C PRO A 58 -5.45 10.96 -0.01
N SER A 59 -4.43 10.90 -0.83
CA SER A 59 -3.04 11.06 -0.41
C SER A 59 -2.24 11.78 -1.49
N GLU A 60 -1.31 12.64 -1.12
CA GLU A 60 -0.49 13.40 -2.07
C GLU A 60 0.91 12.79 -2.24
N ALA A 61 1.30 11.90 -1.34
CA ALA A 61 2.63 11.32 -1.30
C ALA A 61 2.58 9.80 -1.15
N THR A 62 3.71 9.18 -1.40
CA THR A 62 4.01 7.76 -1.24
C THR A 62 3.29 6.82 -2.23
N TYR A 63 3.72 5.57 -2.20
CA TYR A 63 3.11 4.44 -2.93
C TYR A 63 2.27 3.55 -2.01
N LEU A 64 1.93 4.05 -0.82
CA LEU A 64 1.12 3.35 0.16
C LEU A 64 -0.26 4.01 0.20
N LEU A 65 -1.30 3.25 -0.03
CA LEU A 65 -2.68 3.70 0.04
C LEU A 65 -3.34 3.21 1.33
N TRP A 66 -4.10 4.08 1.97
CA TRP A 66 -4.97 3.74 3.07
C TRP A 66 -6.38 3.45 2.56
N ILE A 67 -6.86 2.25 2.87
CA ILE A 67 -8.21 1.79 2.53
C ILE A 67 -9.03 1.86 3.82
N TYR A 68 -10.04 2.70 3.83
CA TYR A 68 -11.00 2.81 4.91
C TYR A 68 -12.09 1.74 4.74
N CYS A 69 -12.22 0.85 5.73
CA CYS A 69 -13.17 -0.25 5.76
C CYS A 69 -14.46 0.19 6.44
N LYS A 70 -15.18 1.15 5.83
CA LYS A 70 -16.32 1.83 6.45
C LYS A 70 -17.47 0.88 6.82
N ASP A 71 -17.81 -0.05 5.94
CA ASP A 71 -18.99 -0.92 6.05
C ASP A 71 -18.63 -2.40 6.30
N LEU A 72 -17.34 -2.71 6.54
CA LEU A 72 -16.92 -4.09 6.79
C LEU A 72 -17.01 -4.47 8.27
N PRO A 73 -17.44 -5.70 8.60
CA PRO A 73 -17.46 -6.19 9.97
C PRO A 73 -16.05 -6.54 10.48
N GLY A 74 -15.81 -6.28 11.77
CA GLY A 74 -14.53 -6.57 12.42
C GLY A 74 -13.54 -5.41 12.40
N ASN A 75 -12.38 -5.62 13.02
CA ASN A 75 -11.27 -4.68 13.04
C ASN A 75 -10.30 -4.94 11.87
N SER A 76 -9.32 -4.04 11.67
CA SER A 76 -8.39 -4.11 10.54
C SER A 76 -7.57 -5.41 10.50
N HIS A 77 -7.20 -5.98 11.66
CA HIS A 77 -6.47 -7.24 11.73
C HIS A 77 -7.33 -8.41 11.26
N GLU A 78 -8.57 -8.49 11.73
CA GLU A 78 -9.52 -9.55 11.34
C GLU A 78 -9.84 -9.47 9.85
N ILE A 79 -10.12 -8.27 9.33
CA ILE A 79 -10.39 -8.03 7.92
C ILE A 79 -9.21 -8.45 7.06
N ALA A 80 -7.99 -7.98 7.37
CA ALA A 80 -6.78 -8.35 6.64
C ALA A 80 -6.51 -9.86 6.66
N HIS A 81 -6.69 -10.51 7.82
CA HIS A 81 -6.52 -11.95 7.97
C HIS A 81 -7.52 -12.74 7.12
N ARG A 82 -8.81 -12.39 7.16
CA ARG A 82 -9.86 -13.06 6.39
C ARG A 82 -9.67 -12.90 4.89
N ILE A 83 -9.33 -11.68 4.41
CA ILE A 83 -9.01 -11.43 3.00
C ILE A 83 -7.82 -12.29 2.57
N ARG A 84 -6.73 -12.32 3.36
CA ARG A 84 -5.56 -13.14 3.07
C ARG A 84 -5.89 -14.63 3.00
N LYS A 85 -6.65 -15.14 3.96
CA LYS A 85 -7.07 -16.56 3.99
C LYS A 85 -7.91 -16.92 2.78
N LYS A 86 -8.80 -16.04 2.33
CA LYS A 86 -9.72 -16.29 1.22
C LYS A 86 -9.04 -16.17 -0.15
N THR A 87 -8.14 -15.20 -0.32
CA THR A 87 -7.64 -14.79 -1.64
C THR A 87 -6.13 -14.85 -1.81
N GLY A 88 -5.39 -15.00 -0.72
CA GLY A 88 -3.93 -14.90 -0.70
C GLY A 88 -3.39 -13.45 -0.76
N LEU A 89 -4.24 -12.43 -0.84
CA LEU A 89 -3.81 -11.04 -0.85
C LEU A 89 -3.32 -10.62 0.52
N PHE A 90 -2.08 -10.11 0.60
CA PHE A 90 -1.52 -9.54 1.82
C PHE A 90 -1.75 -8.03 1.88
N LEU A 91 -2.39 -7.59 2.97
CA LEU A 91 -2.58 -6.18 3.32
C LEU A 91 -2.08 -5.95 4.75
N SER A 92 -1.47 -4.79 5.01
CA SER A 92 -1.10 -4.45 6.38
C SER A 92 -2.32 -3.94 7.13
N ALA A 93 -2.59 -4.50 8.31
CA ALA A 93 -3.63 -3.98 9.19
C ALA A 93 -3.23 -2.61 9.76
N GLY A 94 -4.15 -1.66 9.78
CA GLY A 94 -3.90 -0.31 10.26
C GLY A 94 -3.65 -0.25 11.77
N SER A 95 -4.20 -1.19 12.54
CA SER A 95 -3.96 -1.32 13.98
C SER A 95 -2.48 -1.53 14.36
N GLY A 96 -1.63 -1.93 13.42
CA GLY A 96 -0.17 -2.00 13.61
C GLY A 96 0.55 -0.64 13.54
N PHE A 97 -0.18 0.45 13.30
CA PHE A 97 0.35 1.81 13.21
C PHE A 97 -0.29 2.68 14.30
N SER A 98 0.37 3.76 14.68
CA SER A 98 -0.17 4.68 15.70
C SER A 98 -1.46 5.37 15.23
N GLY A 99 -2.33 5.74 16.17
CA GLY A 99 -3.61 6.40 15.91
C GLY A 99 -4.79 5.44 15.78
N ASP A 100 -5.88 5.90 15.17
CA ASP A 100 -7.12 5.13 14.98
C ASP A 100 -7.03 4.26 13.72
N GLY A 101 -6.14 3.26 13.77
CA GLY A 101 -5.89 2.36 12.63
C GLY A 101 -6.87 1.19 12.49
N ASP A 102 -7.78 0.99 13.44
CA ASP A 102 -8.62 -0.23 13.51
C ASP A 102 -9.59 -0.40 12.34
N ARG A 103 -9.88 0.68 11.61
CA ARG A 103 -10.76 0.65 10.44
C ARG A 103 -10.01 0.79 9.11
N PHE A 104 -8.68 0.65 9.11
CA PHE A 104 -7.87 0.89 7.93
C PHE A 104 -7.02 -0.31 7.54
N LEU A 105 -6.87 -0.50 6.23
CA LEU A 105 -5.88 -1.40 5.64
C LEU A 105 -4.88 -0.58 4.82
N ARG A 106 -3.63 -1.02 4.76
CA ARG A 106 -2.60 -0.39 3.94
C ARG A 106 -2.23 -1.28 2.77
N LEU A 107 -2.36 -0.73 1.56
CA LEU A 107 -2.01 -1.35 0.29
C LEU A 107 -0.75 -0.70 -0.31
N ASN A 108 0.22 -1.52 -0.71
CA ASN A 108 1.39 -1.07 -1.48
C ASN A 108 1.09 -1.20 -2.98
N ILE A 109 1.25 -0.10 -3.72
CA ILE A 109 1.01 -0.02 -5.17
C ILE A 109 2.29 0.13 -6.01
N ALA A 110 3.47 0.04 -5.38
CA ALA A 110 4.76 0.05 -6.09
C ALA A 110 5.06 -1.33 -6.67
N CYS A 111 4.27 -1.75 -7.64
CA CYS A 111 4.37 -3.04 -8.31
C CYS A 111 3.98 -2.93 -9.80
N PRO A 112 4.29 -3.94 -10.62
CA PRO A 112 3.82 -3.99 -11.99
C PRO A 112 2.29 -3.89 -12.08
N ARG A 113 1.77 -3.20 -13.11
CA ARG A 113 0.34 -2.99 -13.31
C ARG A 113 -0.47 -4.29 -13.34
N ALA A 114 0.08 -5.36 -13.90
CA ALA A 114 -0.59 -6.66 -13.94
C ALA A 114 -0.79 -7.23 -12.53
N LEU A 115 0.21 -7.08 -11.65
CA LEU A 115 0.12 -7.52 -10.26
C LEU A 115 -0.88 -6.67 -9.47
N LEU A 116 -0.92 -5.35 -9.72
CA LEU A 116 -1.92 -4.48 -9.10
C LEU A 116 -3.34 -4.89 -9.50
N LYS A 117 -3.57 -5.17 -10.79
CA LYS A 117 -4.88 -5.63 -11.28
C LYS A 117 -5.33 -6.92 -10.59
N ASP A 118 -4.46 -7.92 -10.53
CA ASP A 118 -4.74 -9.17 -9.80
C ASP A 118 -5.01 -8.91 -8.31
N GLY A 119 -4.23 -8.02 -7.69
CA GLY A 119 -4.44 -7.61 -6.30
C GLY A 119 -5.79 -6.95 -6.06
N MET A 120 -6.25 -6.10 -6.97
CA MET A 120 -7.57 -5.44 -6.87
C MET A 120 -8.73 -6.43 -7.02
N GLU A 121 -8.62 -7.39 -7.94
CA GLU A 121 -9.59 -8.48 -8.08
C GLU A 121 -9.67 -9.37 -6.82
N ARG A 122 -8.51 -9.65 -6.21
CA ARG A 122 -8.44 -10.38 -4.94
C ARG A 122 -9.04 -9.57 -3.79
N LEU A 123 -8.81 -8.27 -3.75
CA LEU A 123 -9.42 -7.38 -2.76
C LEU A 123 -10.94 -7.43 -2.86
N LYS A 124 -11.48 -7.29 -4.08
CA LYS A 124 -12.93 -7.37 -4.34
C LYS A 124 -13.51 -8.67 -3.80
N ARG A 125 -12.98 -9.82 -4.23
CA ARG A 125 -13.46 -11.14 -3.78
C ARG A 125 -13.32 -11.34 -2.26
N GLY A 126 -12.27 -10.75 -1.68
CA GLY A 126 -12.04 -10.79 -0.24
C GLY A 126 -13.11 -9.99 0.52
N VAL A 127 -13.42 -8.79 0.05
CA VAL A 127 -14.46 -7.92 0.64
C VAL A 127 -15.85 -8.55 0.49
N GLU A 128 -16.22 -9.01 -0.70
CA GLU A 128 -17.48 -9.72 -0.94
C GLU A 128 -17.70 -10.86 0.06
N SER A 129 -16.66 -11.66 0.33
CA SER A 129 -16.73 -12.78 1.29
C SER A 129 -16.86 -12.36 2.77
N LEU A 130 -16.70 -11.08 3.08
CA LEU A 130 -16.92 -10.53 4.43
C LEU A 130 -18.36 -10.05 4.63
N CYS A 131 -19.08 -9.80 3.54
CA CYS A 131 -20.46 -9.31 3.54
C CYS A 131 -21.50 -10.45 3.43
N GLU A 132 -21.04 -11.69 3.13
CA GLU A 132 -21.86 -12.91 3.17
C GLU A 132 -22.01 -13.42 4.62
#